data_908ea89b17cc73afd16a9835c53e22c7
#
_entry.id   908ea89b17cc73afd16a9835c53e22c7
#
_cell.length_a   1.000
_cell.length_b   1.000
_cell.length_c   1.000
_cell.angle_alpha   90.00
_cell.angle_beta   90.00
_cell.angle_gamma   90.00
#
_symmetry.space_group_name_H-M   'P 1'
#
loop_
_entity.id
_entity.type
_entity.pdbx_description
1 polymer ?
#
loop_
_entity_poly.entity_id
_entity_poly.type
_entity_poly.pdbx_seq_one_letter_code
_entity_poly.pdbx_strand_id
1 'polypeptide(L)'
;MGRQPEISISENCGYYLLGDFSSPTVCAHFAPKPCPKDDAEMKLQSSAPLPEGAEIGNYRILNALSSGGFSIVYLAYSEQSGECVAIKEYLPSDRALRRPGDLVPYIGAEHIATYKFGLAAFFEEARILAAINHPNIVKVLELVRANETVYMVMQLIEGISLQAYILRHRVQGRIAALPEDFIVGVFARVLDGLREVHDRKLLHLDLKPANIFLQLDGVPKLIDFGAARRTVGRDSGSVIPIFTPGFAAPETCERNGAVGAWSDVYGIGACMFACMCTNSPQEAPSRAREDLVPITLEILERSYSPQILSVTKACLELDPRARPQSARELFQRLLTR
;
A
#
# COMPACT_ATOMS: atom_id res chain seq x y z
N MET A 1 -46.99 -9.76 -6.95
CA MET A 1 -46.49 -8.46 -6.55
C MET A 1 -45.73 -8.68 -5.24
N GLY A 2 -44.46 -9.06 -5.36
CA GLY A 2 -43.55 -9.26 -4.24
C GLY A 2 -42.74 -7.97 -3.99
N ARG A 3 -42.82 -7.43 -2.79
CA ARG A 3 -42.03 -6.27 -2.38
C ARG A 3 -40.58 -6.73 -2.28
N GLN A 4 -39.68 -6.07 -2.99
CA GLN A 4 -38.25 -6.18 -2.74
C GLN A 4 -37.96 -5.65 -1.32
N PRO A 5 -37.08 -6.30 -0.56
CA PRO A 5 -36.66 -5.75 0.70
C PRO A 5 -35.81 -4.49 0.45
N GLU A 6 -36.30 -3.35 0.93
CA GLU A 6 -35.48 -2.15 1.09
C GLU A 6 -34.33 -2.49 2.06
N ILE A 7 -33.11 -2.53 1.54
CA ILE A 7 -31.92 -2.64 2.36
C ILE A 7 -31.76 -1.28 3.05
N SER A 8 -32.24 -1.18 4.28
CA SER A 8 -31.94 -0.06 5.15
C SER A 8 -30.46 -0.16 5.51
N ILE A 9 -29.62 0.64 4.86
CA ILE A 9 -28.25 0.88 5.26
C ILE A 9 -28.35 1.59 6.61
N SER A 10 -27.99 0.91 7.70
CA SER A 10 -27.97 1.54 9.02
C SER A 10 -26.97 2.69 8.98
N GLU A 11 -27.39 3.88 9.43
CA GLU A 11 -26.59 5.11 9.51
C GLU A 11 -25.32 4.99 10.39
N ASN A 12 -24.99 3.80 10.90
CA ASN A 12 -23.80 3.50 11.68
C ASN A 12 -22.59 2.99 10.87
N CYS A 13 -22.69 2.91 9.54
CA CYS A 13 -21.59 2.52 8.65
C CYS A 13 -20.62 3.68 8.30
N GLY A 14 -20.47 4.66 9.19
CA GLY A 14 -19.72 5.90 8.99
C GLY A 14 -18.20 5.82 9.06
N TYR A 15 -17.54 4.67 8.99
CA TYR A 15 -16.09 4.58 9.10
C TYR A 15 -15.44 3.60 8.14
N TYR A 16 -15.79 3.71 6.86
CA TYR A 16 -15.03 3.06 5.80
C TYR A 16 -14.03 4.07 5.25
N LEU A 17 -12.80 4.03 5.73
CA LEU A 17 -11.79 4.97 5.29
C LEU A 17 -10.58 4.27 4.71
N LEU A 18 -10.60 4.20 3.42
CA LEU A 18 -9.41 4.48 2.65
C LEU A 18 -9.28 6.01 2.66
N GLY A 19 -8.19 6.52 3.25
CA GLY A 19 -8.00 7.95 3.46
C GLY A 19 -8.17 8.76 2.18
N ASP A 20 -8.89 9.84 2.33
CA ASP A 20 -9.08 10.88 1.34
C ASP A 20 -7.73 11.53 0.98
N PHE A 21 -7.22 11.26 -0.22
CA PHE A 21 -6.00 11.85 -0.78
C PHE A 21 -6.30 13.04 -1.69
N SER A 22 -7.28 13.87 -1.36
CA SER A 22 -7.53 15.09 -2.09
C SER A 22 -7.46 16.32 -1.19
N SER A 23 -6.24 16.77 -0.88
CA SER A 23 -6.01 18.19 -0.60
C SER A 23 -4.52 18.55 -0.73
N PRO A 24 -4.13 19.26 -1.78
CA PRO A 24 -2.84 19.89 -1.85
C PRO A 24 -2.96 21.34 -1.38
N THR A 25 -2.66 21.61 -0.12
CA THR A 25 -2.40 22.97 0.30
C THR A 25 -1.19 22.98 1.22
N VAL A 26 -0.05 23.23 0.66
CA VAL A 26 1.06 24.09 1.11
C VAL A 26 2.20 23.93 0.09
N CYS A 27 2.23 24.84 -0.86
CA CYS A 27 3.41 25.47 -1.47
C CYS A 27 2.92 26.51 -2.49
N ALA A 28 2.54 27.67 -1.96
CA ALA A 28 2.45 28.87 -2.79
C ALA A 28 3.85 29.45 -2.90
N HIS A 29 4.35 29.45 -4.14
CA HIS A 29 5.24 30.43 -4.79
C HIS A 29 6.11 29.73 -5.82
N PHE A 30 5.51 29.51 -6.97
CA PHE A 30 6.13 29.63 -8.29
C PHE A 30 5.03 29.37 -9.32
N ALA A 31 4.48 30.46 -9.87
CA ALA A 31 3.53 30.37 -10.97
C ALA A 31 4.32 30.23 -12.28
N PRO A 32 4.13 29.16 -13.08
CA PRO A 32 4.47 29.18 -14.48
C PRO A 32 3.32 29.80 -15.27
N LYS A 33 3.69 30.64 -16.24
CA LYS A 33 2.78 31.30 -17.17
C LYS A 33 1.95 30.28 -17.96
N PRO A 34 0.67 30.56 -18.28
CA PRO A 34 -0.16 29.63 -19.05
C PRO A 34 0.33 29.53 -20.49
N CYS A 35 0.54 28.31 -20.96
CA CYS A 35 0.68 27.99 -22.37
C CYS A 35 -0.73 27.78 -22.94
N PRO A 36 -1.11 28.44 -24.05
CA PRO A 36 -2.45 28.33 -24.58
C PRO A 36 -2.63 27.11 -25.49
N LYS A 37 -3.77 26.45 -25.34
CA LYS A 37 -4.38 25.43 -26.20
C LYS A 37 -3.83 24.01 -26.06
N ASP A 38 -4.63 23.21 -25.38
CA ASP A 38 -5.02 21.81 -25.61
C ASP A 38 -5.44 21.12 -24.30
N ASP A 39 -6.25 21.83 -23.48
CA ASP A 39 -6.75 21.31 -22.19
C ASP A 39 -7.84 20.20 -22.33
N ALA A 40 -8.29 19.87 -23.55
CA ALA A 40 -9.34 18.88 -23.77
C ALA A 40 -8.78 17.44 -23.93
N GLU A 41 -7.54 17.26 -24.41
CA GLU A 41 -6.94 15.94 -24.60
C GLU A 41 -6.17 15.43 -23.39
N MET A 42 -5.71 16.28 -22.49
CA MET A 42 -4.88 15.92 -21.35
C MET A 42 -5.67 15.44 -20.11
N LYS A 43 -7.01 15.51 -20.12
CA LYS A 43 -7.89 14.99 -19.05
C LYS A 43 -8.31 13.53 -19.21
N LEU A 44 -7.80 12.81 -20.21
CA LEU A 44 -8.16 11.41 -20.51
C LEU A 44 -7.16 10.38 -19.95
N GLN A 45 -6.32 10.72 -18.98
CA GLN A 45 -5.24 9.83 -18.52
C GLN A 45 -5.49 9.04 -17.23
N SER A 46 -6.69 9.05 -16.67
CA SER A 46 -7.02 8.15 -15.57
C SER A 46 -8.06 7.14 -16.00
N SER A 47 -7.75 5.84 -15.81
CA SER A 47 -8.74 4.77 -16.02
C SER A 47 -9.92 4.96 -15.08
N ALA A 48 -11.14 4.99 -15.63
CA ALA A 48 -12.34 5.10 -14.83
C ALA A 48 -12.55 3.82 -13.99
N PRO A 49 -13.06 3.92 -12.76
CA PRO A 49 -13.50 2.77 -11.99
C PRO A 49 -14.67 2.07 -12.68
N LEU A 50 -14.92 0.81 -12.31
CA LEU A 50 -16.15 0.13 -12.67
C LEU A 50 -17.36 0.92 -12.15
N PRO A 51 -18.47 0.96 -12.93
CA PRO A 51 -19.68 1.62 -12.47
C PRO A 51 -20.27 0.90 -11.25
N GLU A 52 -20.95 1.65 -10.41
CA GLU A 52 -21.77 1.09 -9.33
C GLU A 52 -22.81 0.10 -9.90
N GLY A 53 -23.00 -1.02 -9.22
CA GLY A 53 -23.86 -2.11 -9.67
C GLY A 53 -23.21 -3.06 -10.67
N ALA A 54 -21.99 -2.83 -11.14
CA ALA A 54 -21.28 -3.78 -12.01
C ALA A 54 -21.08 -5.11 -11.29
N GLU A 55 -21.26 -6.22 -12.03
CA GLU A 55 -21.14 -7.57 -11.49
C GLU A 55 -19.81 -8.20 -11.91
N ILE A 56 -19.09 -8.76 -10.92
CA ILE A 56 -17.84 -9.52 -11.08
C ILE A 56 -18.05 -10.89 -10.45
N GLY A 57 -18.40 -11.89 -11.23
CA GLY A 57 -18.80 -13.19 -10.69
C GLY A 57 -20.05 -13.05 -9.78
N ASN A 58 -19.90 -13.44 -8.51
CA ASN A 58 -20.96 -13.33 -7.50
C ASN A 58 -20.87 -12.04 -6.66
N TYR A 59 -20.14 -11.05 -7.15
CA TYR A 59 -19.89 -9.81 -6.43
C TYR A 59 -20.45 -8.61 -7.20
N ARG A 60 -21.19 -7.76 -6.48
CA ARG A 60 -21.73 -6.51 -7.01
C ARG A 60 -20.93 -5.32 -6.47
N ILE A 61 -20.37 -4.53 -7.37
CA ILE A 61 -19.60 -3.33 -7.02
C ILE A 61 -20.54 -2.29 -6.39
N LEU A 62 -20.15 -1.79 -5.21
CA LEU A 62 -20.86 -0.72 -4.52
C LEU A 62 -20.21 0.64 -4.86
N ASN A 63 -18.91 0.77 -4.64
CA ASN A 63 -18.16 1.98 -4.97
C ASN A 63 -16.66 1.69 -5.05
N ALA A 64 -15.91 2.60 -5.66
CA ALA A 64 -14.47 2.58 -5.62
C ALA A 64 -13.97 3.14 -4.29
N LEU A 65 -13.07 2.39 -3.62
CA LEU A 65 -12.45 2.78 -2.37
C LEU A 65 -11.13 3.53 -2.60
N SER A 66 -10.33 3.10 -3.57
CA SER A 66 -9.09 3.79 -3.97
C SER A 66 -8.77 3.52 -5.42
N SER A 67 -8.08 4.49 -6.06
CA SER A 67 -7.53 4.35 -7.40
C SER A 67 -6.04 4.69 -7.35
N GLY A 68 -5.21 3.75 -7.76
CA GLY A 68 -3.75 3.88 -7.82
C GLY A 68 -3.23 3.69 -9.24
N GLY A 69 -1.93 3.90 -9.43
CA GLY A 69 -1.28 3.75 -10.74
C GLY A 69 -1.33 2.32 -11.34
N PHE A 70 -1.61 1.29 -10.53
CA PHE A 70 -1.59 -0.12 -10.98
C PHE A 70 -2.87 -0.89 -10.72
N SER A 71 -3.75 -0.36 -9.88
CA SER A 71 -4.95 -1.07 -9.45
C SER A 71 -6.01 -0.11 -8.95
N ILE A 72 -7.26 -0.56 -9.00
CA ILE A 72 -8.38 0.09 -8.34
C ILE A 72 -8.90 -0.89 -7.29
N VAL A 73 -9.23 -0.39 -6.10
CA VAL A 73 -9.86 -1.17 -5.05
C VAL A 73 -11.30 -0.73 -4.89
N TYR A 74 -12.20 -1.69 -4.83
CA TYR A 74 -13.65 -1.49 -4.70
C TYR A 74 -14.17 -2.06 -3.40
N LEU A 75 -15.21 -1.44 -2.86
CA LEU A 75 -16.16 -2.08 -1.97
C LEU A 75 -17.16 -2.83 -2.83
N ALA A 76 -17.41 -4.09 -2.52
CA ALA A 76 -18.40 -4.90 -3.21
C ALA A 76 -19.21 -5.74 -2.22
N TYR A 77 -20.39 -6.14 -2.64
CA TYR A 77 -21.27 -7.03 -1.90
C TYR A 77 -21.23 -8.44 -2.52
N SER A 78 -21.02 -9.44 -1.70
CA SER A 78 -21.06 -10.83 -2.11
C SER A 78 -22.50 -11.36 -2.04
N GLU A 79 -23.08 -11.68 -3.18
CA GLU A 79 -24.43 -12.28 -3.24
C GLU A 79 -24.49 -13.67 -2.61
N GLN A 80 -23.35 -14.35 -2.55
CA GLN A 80 -23.26 -15.71 -1.99
C GLN A 80 -23.18 -15.70 -0.46
N SER A 81 -22.33 -14.84 0.14
CA SER A 81 -22.14 -14.81 1.60
C SER A 81 -23.03 -13.80 2.31
N GLY A 82 -23.59 -12.83 1.58
CA GLY A 82 -24.34 -11.73 2.18
C GLY A 82 -23.46 -10.68 2.87
N GLU A 83 -22.15 -10.67 2.61
CA GLU A 83 -21.19 -9.81 3.29
C GLU A 83 -20.51 -8.85 2.30
N CYS A 84 -20.01 -7.75 2.83
CA CYS A 84 -19.17 -6.84 2.06
C CYS A 84 -17.71 -7.34 1.99
N VAL A 85 -17.09 -7.15 0.85
CA VAL A 85 -15.70 -7.54 0.54
C VAL A 85 -14.95 -6.37 -0.11
N ALA A 86 -13.63 -6.42 -0.06
CA ALA A 86 -12.77 -5.55 -0.86
C ALA A 86 -12.34 -6.29 -2.12
N ILE A 87 -12.41 -5.64 -3.28
CA ILE A 87 -11.97 -6.22 -4.56
C ILE A 87 -10.88 -5.33 -5.15
N LYS A 88 -9.68 -5.88 -5.34
CA LYS A 88 -8.57 -5.21 -6.02
C LYS A 88 -8.49 -5.69 -7.46
N GLU A 89 -8.67 -4.75 -8.40
CA GLU A 89 -8.55 -4.96 -9.83
C GLU A 89 -7.14 -4.63 -10.31
N TYR A 90 -6.55 -5.47 -11.16
CA TYR A 90 -5.33 -5.12 -11.89
C TYR A 90 -5.67 -4.19 -13.05
N LEU A 91 -5.27 -2.92 -12.96
CA LEU A 91 -5.54 -1.91 -13.98
C LEU A 91 -4.43 -0.84 -14.00
N PRO A 92 -3.27 -1.13 -14.62
CA PRO A 92 -2.16 -0.19 -14.69
C PRO A 92 -2.53 1.00 -15.60
N SER A 93 -2.61 2.20 -15.01
CA SER A 93 -3.11 3.42 -15.66
C SER A 93 -2.24 3.91 -16.82
N ASP A 94 -0.98 3.47 -16.91
CA ASP A 94 -0.05 3.77 -18.00
C ASP A 94 -0.21 2.84 -19.21
N ARG A 95 -1.03 1.78 -19.14
CA ARG A 95 -1.15 0.73 -20.18
C ARG A 95 -2.57 0.29 -20.47
N ALA A 96 -3.47 0.49 -19.53
CA ALA A 96 -4.85 0.08 -19.65
C ALA A 96 -5.76 1.27 -19.33
N LEU A 97 -6.60 1.66 -20.27
CA LEU A 97 -7.52 2.79 -20.13
C LEU A 97 -8.95 2.28 -20.16
N ARG A 98 -9.76 2.68 -19.19
CA ARG A 98 -11.19 2.41 -19.19
C ARG A 98 -11.98 3.70 -19.20
N ARG A 99 -12.95 3.80 -20.11
CA ARG A 99 -13.85 4.93 -20.18
C ARG A 99 -14.94 4.80 -19.11
N PRO A 100 -15.52 5.92 -18.66
CA PRO A 100 -16.66 5.86 -17.76
C PRO A 100 -17.81 5.03 -18.34
N GLY A 101 -18.32 4.08 -17.58
CA GLY A 101 -19.39 3.16 -17.97
C GLY A 101 -18.94 1.86 -18.65
N ASP A 102 -17.70 1.78 -19.14
CA ASP A 102 -17.18 0.53 -19.72
C ASP A 102 -16.79 -0.45 -18.61
N LEU A 103 -16.92 -1.75 -18.89
CA LEU A 103 -16.44 -2.81 -18.01
C LEU A 103 -15.03 -3.29 -18.40
N VAL A 104 -14.74 -3.36 -19.69
CA VAL A 104 -13.49 -3.85 -20.25
C VAL A 104 -12.53 -2.70 -20.51
N PRO A 105 -11.28 -2.76 -20.02
CA PRO A 105 -10.29 -1.75 -20.33
C PRO A 105 -9.79 -1.89 -21.78
N TYR A 106 -9.47 -0.79 -22.42
CA TYR A 106 -8.73 -0.75 -23.68
C TYR A 106 -7.22 -0.83 -23.39
N ILE A 107 -6.52 -1.70 -24.12
CA ILE A 107 -5.08 -1.87 -24.03
C ILE A 107 -4.49 -1.62 -25.41
N GLY A 108 -3.61 -0.62 -25.54
CA GLY A 108 -2.93 -0.33 -26.79
C GLY A 108 -2.10 -1.53 -27.27
N ALA A 109 -2.01 -1.72 -28.59
CA ALA A 109 -1.31 -2.88 -29.18
C ALA A 109 0.14 -3.00 -28.68
N GLU A 110 0.80 -1.86 -28.47
CA GLU A 110 2.18 -1.74 -27.96
C GLU A 110 2.32 -2.17 -26.49
N HIS A 111 1.22 -2.18 -25.74
CA HIS A 111 1.21 -2.50 -24.30
C HIS A 111 0.73 -3.92 -24.00
N ILE A 112 0.16 -4.64 -24.97
CA ILE A 112 -0.46 -5.97 -24.74
C ILE A 112 0.49 -6.96 -24.07
N ALA A 113 1.73 -7.07 -24.54
CA ALA A 113 2.70 -8.02 -23.99
C ALA A 113 3.05 -7.70 -22.53
N THR A 114 3.33 -6.42 -22.24
CA THR A 114 3.66 -5.95 -20.88
C THR A 114 2.47 -6.02 -19.95
N TYR A 115 1.26 -5.72 -20.44
CA TYR A 115 0.02 -5.86 -19.68
C TYR A 115 -0.22 -7.32 -19.27
N LYS A 116 -0.12 -8.29 -20.22
CA LYS A 116 -0.28 -9.71 -19.94
C LYS A 116 0.75 -10.23 -18.96
N PHE A 117 2.00 -9.77 -19.06
CA PHE A 117 3.05 -10.13 -18.13
C PHE A 117 2.74 -9.64 -16.69
N GLY A 118 2.34 -8.39 -16.52
CA GLY A 118 1.94 -7.85 -15.22
C GLY A 118 0.67 -8.48 -14.66
N LEU A 119 -0.30 -8.81 -15.53
CA LEU A 119 -1.50 -9.55 -15.18
C LEU A 119 -1.17 -10.94 -14.61
N ALA A 120 -0.23 -11.65 -15.24
CA ALA A 120 0.25 -12.94 -14.77
C ALA A 120 0.97 -12.81 -13.41
N ALA A 121 1.81 -11.79 -13.24
CA ALA A 121 2.49 -11.51 -11.98
C ALA A 121 1.52 -11.18 -10.85
N PHE A 122 0.49 -10.36 -11.13
CA PHE A 122 -0.57 -10.05 -10.18
C PHE A 122 -1.37 -11.29 -9.77
N PHE A 123 -1.69 -12.15 -10.73
CA PHE A 123 -2.39 -13.40 -10.47
C PHE A 123 -1.57 -14.34 -9.58
N GLU A 124 -0.27 -14.50 -9.86
CA GLU A 124 0.61 -15.36 -9.04
C GLU A 124 0.81 -14.81 -7.62
N GLU A 125 0.97 -13.49 -7.47
CA GLU A 125 0.99 -12.83 -6.16
C GLU A 125 -0.28 -13.13 -5.38
N ALA A 126 -1.43 -12.92 -6.00
CA ALA A 126 -2.72 -13.16 -5.38
C ALA A 126 -2.94 -14.64 -5.03
N ARG A 127 -2.45 -15.57 -5.88
CA ARG A 127 -2.49 -17.02 -5.62
C ARG A 127 -1.65 -17.43 -4.41
N ILE A 128 -0.46 -16.84 -4.25
CA ILE A 128 0.40 -17.08 -3.09
C ILE A 128 -0.27 -16.53 -1.82
N LEU A 129 -0.82 -15.30 -1.89
CA LEU A 129 -1.52 -14.68 -0.77
C LEU A 129 -2.76 -15.46 -0.35
N ALA A 130 -3.50 -16.03 -1.31
CA ALA A 130 -4.68 -16.85 -1.01
C ALA A 130 -4.35 -18.12 -0.19
N ALA A 131 -3.10 -18.61 -0.30
CA ALA A 131 -2.62 -19.74 0.49
C ALA A 131 -2.16 -19.34 1.91
N ILE A 132 -2.13 -18.03 2.23
CA ILE A 132 -1.74 -17.53 3.54
C ILE A 132 -2.99 -17.37 4.42
N ASN A 133 -2.98 -18.03 5.58
CA ASN A 133 -3.96 -17.80 6.62
C ASN A 133 -3.25 -17.33 7.89
N HIS A 134 -3.13 -16.02 8.05
CA HIS A 134 -2.41 -15.39 9.16
C HIS A 134 -3.19 -14.19 9.69
N PRO A 135 -3.30 -13.98 11.02
CA PRO A 135 -4.09 -12.90 11.61
C PRO A 135 -3.62 -11.50 11.18
N ASN A 136 -2.33 -11.33 10.85
CA ASN A 136 -1.74 -10.05 10.47
C ASN A 136 -1.55 -9.86 8.95
N ILE A 137 -2.15 -10.73 8.14
CA ILE A 137 -2.18 -10.60 6.68
C ILE A 137 -3.64 -10.52 6.22
N VAL A 138 -3.91 -9.66 5.22
CA VAL A 138 -5.23 -9.63 4.61
C VAL A 138 -5.57 -10.99 4.00
N LYS A 139 -6.76 -11.51 4.29
CA LYS A 139 -7.19 -12.79 3.73
C LYS A 139 -7.71 -12.58 2.31
N VAL A 140 -7.09 -13.23 1.34
CA VAL A 140 -7.62 -13.37 -0.02
C VAL A 140 -8.66 -14.49 -0.01
N LEU A 141 -9.85 -14.19 -0.49
CA LEU A 141 -11.01 -15.09 -0.48
C LEU A 141 -11.13 -15.82 -1.82
N GLU A 142 -10.97 -15.09 -2.92
CA GLU A 142 -11.15 -15.60 -4.28
C GLU A 142 -10.36 -14.79 -5.29
N LEU A 143 -10.08 -15.41 -6.43
CA LEU A 143 -9.54 -14.77 -7.64
C LEU A 143 -10.53 -14.94 -8.79
N VAL A 144 -11.00 -13.83 -9.32
CA VAL A 144 -11.97 -13.81 -10.43
C VAL A 144 -11.30 -13.27 -11.69
N ARG A 145 -11.45 -13.99 -12.82
CA ARG A 145 -11.05 -13.50 -14.14
C ARG A 145 -12.29 -13.03 -14.88
N ALA A 146 -12.34 -11.75 -15.19
CA ALA A 146 -13.42 -11.13 -15.94
C ALA A 146 -12.90 -9.87 -16.63
N ASN A 147 -13.61 -9.36 -17.65
CA ASN A 147 -13.35 -8.06 -18.29
C ASN A 147 -11.89 -7.89 -18.74
N GLU A 148 -11.26 -8.93 -19.28
CA GLU A 148 -9.86 -8.94 -19.73
C GLU A 148 -8.84 -8.62 -18.63
N THR A 149 -9.22 -8.74 -17.34
CA THR A 149 -8.35 -8.50 -16.19
C THR A 149 -8.56 -9.55 -15.09
N VAL A 150 -7.89 -9.36 -13.95
CA VAL A 150 -7.98 -10.20 -12.76
C VAL A 150 -8.39 -9.34 -11.57
N TYR A 151 -9.30 -9.88 -10.78
CA TYR A 151 -9.81 -9.32 -9.55
C TYR A 151 -9.40 -10.21 -8.38
N MET A 152 -8.76 -9.61 -7.38
CA MET A 152 -8.44 -10.25 -6.10
C MET A 152 -9.53 -9.86 -5.08
N VAL A 153 -10.35 -10.81 -4.71
CA VAL A 153 -11.38 -10.62 -3.67
C VAL A 153 -10.76 -10.87 -2.31
N MET A 154 -10.91 -9.92 -1.41
CA MET A 154 -10.28 -9.93 -0.08
C MET A 154 -11.32 -9.68 1.00
N GLN A 155 -11.04 -10.17 2.20
CA GLN A 155 -11.78 -9.77 3.38
C GLN A 155 -11.77 -8.24 3.51
N LEU A 156 -12.94 -7.64 3.72
CA LEU A 156 -13.04 -6.25 4.11
C LEU A 156 -12.51 -6.09 5.54
N ILE A 157 -11.60 -5.14 5.75
CA ILE A 157 -11.02 -4.87 7.06
C ILE A 157 -11.68 -3.63 7.63
N GLU A 158 -12.38 -3.79 8.75
CA GLU A 158 -12.92 -2.68 9.51
C GLU A 158 -11.84 -2.10 10.43
N GLY A 159 -11.52 -0.82 10.24
CA GLY A 159 -10.46 -0.16 10.97
C GLY A 159 -9.94 1.09 10.29
N ILE A 160 -8.74 1.49 10.64
CA ILE A 160 -8.06 2.64 10.02
C ILE A 160 -6.63 2.27 9.64
N SER A 161 -6.09 2.90 8.60
CA SER A 161 -4.67 2.74 8.31
C SER A 161 -3.80 3.34 9.42
N LEU A 162 -2.60 2.79 9.61
CA LEU A 162 -1.60 3.36 10.53
C LEU A 162 -1.25 4.80 10.12
N GLN A 163 -1.32 5.12 8.82
CA GLN A 163 -1.17 6.48 8.32
C GLN A 163 -2.24 7.42 8.89
N ALA A 164 -3.51 7.03 8.81
CA ALA A 164 -4.61 7.80 9.37
C ALA A 164 -4.50 7.90 10.90
N TYR A 165 -4.05 6.83 11.56
CA TYR A 165 -3.80 6.82 13.00
C TYR A 165 -2.69 7.81 13.39
N ILE A 166 -1.54 7.81 12.70
CA ILE A 166 -0.45 8.78 12.90
C ILE A 166 -0.97 10.21 12.70
N LEU A 167 -1.72 10.47 11.63
CA LEU A 167 -2.24 11.80 11.31
C LEU A 167 -3.23 12.32 12.37
N ARG A 168 -4.06 11.45 12.97
CA ARG A 168 -4.97 11.81 14.07
C ARG A 168 -4.22 12.25 15.33
N HIS A 169 -3.01 11.75 15.57
CA HIS A 169 -2.16 12.15 16.70
C HIS A 169 -1.37 13.45 16.44
N ARG A 170 -1.45 14.00 15.22
CA ARG A 170 -0.98 15.34 14.88
C ARG A 170 -2.01 16.39 15.35
N VAL A 171 -2.17 16.59 16.64
CA VAL A 171 -3.13 17.60 17.14
C VAL A 171 -2.45 18.94 17.29
N GLN A 172 -2.97 19.97 16.60
CA GLN A 172 -2.71 21.41 16.81
C GLN A 172 -1.23 21.82 16.87
N GLY A 173 -0.42 21.36 15.90
CA GLY A 173 0.99 21.77 15.82
C GLY A 173 1.92 21.14 16.87
N ARG A 174 1.42 20.27 17.74
CA ARG A 174 2.21 19.43 18.64
C ARG A 174 2.35 18.04 18.02
N ILE A 175 3.59 17.63 17.79
CA ILE A 175 3.93 16.27 17.39
C ILE A 175 3.73 15.38 18.61
N ALA A 176 2.58 14.70 18.71
CA ALA A 176 2.40 13.65 19.69
C ALA A 176 3.02 12.37 19.12
N ALA A 177 4.27 12.09 19.48
CA ALA A 177 4.93 10.83 19.20
C ALA A 177 4.09 9.66 19.74
N LEU A 178 3.96 8.59 18.97
CA LEU A 178 3.20 7.41 19.44
C LEU A 178 4.00 6.69 20.54
N PRO A 179 3.31 6.12 21.57
CA PRO A 179 4.00 5.40 22.64
C PRO A 179 4.85 4.24 22.10
N GLU A 180 6.02 4.02 22.72
CA GLU A 180 6.95 2.95 22.33
C GLU A 180 6.29 1.57 22.36
N ASP A 181 5.55 1.26 23.43
CA ASP A 181 4.85 -0.03 23.58
C ASP A 181 3.83 -0.27 22.45
N PHE A 182 3.16 0.80 21.98
CA PHE A 182 2.28 0.72 20.81
C PHE A 182 3.08 0.38 19.55
N ILE A 183 4.20 1.07 19.31
CA ILE A 183 5.04 0.84 18.13
C ILE A 183 5.58 -0.60 18.14
N VAL A 184 6.16 -1.03 19.25
CA VAL A 184 6.68 -2.41 19.42
C VAL A 184 5.57 -3.42 19.22
N GLY A 185 4.40 -3.22 19.83
CA GLY A 185 3.26 -4.13 19.73
C GLY A 185 2.72 -4.29 18.31
N VAL A 186 2.60 -3.18 17.56
CA VAL A 186 2.18 -3.19 16.16
C VAL A 186 3.22 -3.90 15.29
N PHE A 187 4.50 -3.50 15.38
CA PHE A 187 5.51 -4.03 14.47
C PHE A 187 5.94 -5.46 14.79
N ALA A 188 5.83 -5.92 16.03
CA ALA A 188 6.00 -7.34 16.35
C ALA A 188 4.98 -8.20 15.58
N ARG A 189 3.70 -7.82 15.57
CA ARG A 189 2.65 -8.54 14.84
C ARG A 189 2.78 -8.42 13.32
N VAL A 190 3.15 -7.24 12.82
CA VAL A 190 3.42 -7.03 11.39
C VAL A 190 4.58 -7.91 10.92
N LEU A 191 5.66 -8.00 11.71
CA LEU A 191 6.82 -8.83 11.41
C LEU A 191 6.51 -10.33 11.44
N ASP A 192 5.60 -10.76 12.33
CA ASP A 192 5.14 -12.15 12.36
C ASP A 192 4.41 -12.52 11.06
N GLY A 193 3.52 -11.65 10.58
CA GLY A 193 2.89 -11.81 9.26
C GLY A 193 3.89 -11.74 8.10
N LEU A 194 4.81 -10.78 8.13
CA LEU A 194 5.80 -10.61 7.07
C LEU A 194 6.75 -11.82 6.95
N ARG A 195 7.07 -12.48 8.07
CA ARG A 195 7.84 -13.73 8.07
C ARG A 195 7.13 -14.81 7.25
N GLU A 196 5.82 -14.99 7.46
CA GLU A 196 5.01 -15.97 6.72
C GLU A 196 5.00 -15.69 5.21
N VAL A 197 5.02 -14.42 4.82
CA VAL A 197 5.13 -13.98 3.43
C VAL A 197 6.50 -14.32 2.85
N HIS A 198 7.58 -13.99 3.58
CA HIS A 198 8.96 -14.27 3.15
C HIS A 198 9.26 -15.78 3.05
N ASP A 199 8.69 -16.59 3.93
CA ASP A 199 8.84 -18.05 3.90
C ASP A 199 8.27 -18.63 2.59
N ARG A 200 7.27 -17.96 1.97
CA ARG A 200 6.72 -18.30 0.64
C ARG A 200 7.44 -17.63 -0.53
N LYS A 201 8.60 -17.01 -0.29
CA LYS A 201 9.41 -16.32 -1.31
C LYS A 201 8.69 -15.13 -1.95
N LEU A 202 7.69 -14.57 -1.28
CA LEU A 202 7.03 -13.34 -1.67
C LEU A 202 7.62 -12.17 -0.87
N LEU A 203 7.76 -11.01 -1.50
CA LEU A 203 8.16 -9.75 -0.87
C LEU A 203 7.00 -8.76 -0.92
N HIS A 204 6.89 -7.92 0.09
CA HIS A 204 5.84 -6.89 0.12
C HIS A 204 6.16 -5.71 -0.82
N LEU A 205 7.36 -5.15 -0.71
CA LEU A 205 7.96 -4.09 -1.54
C LEU A 205 7.22 -2.73 -1.61
N ASP A 206 6.15 -2.55 -0.84
CA ASP A 206 5.43 -1.28 -0.68
C ASP A 206 4.99 -1.08 0.78
N LEU A 207 5.89 -1.42 1.72
CA LEU A 207 5.63 -1.21 3.14
C LEU A 207 5.62 0.28 3.45
N LYS A 208 4.46 0.75 3.90
CA LYS A 208 4.20 2.13 4.34
C LYS A 208 3.02 2.14 5.32
N PRO A 209 2.87 3.17 6.15
CA PRO A 209 1.78 3.21 7.13
C PRO A 209 0.38 3.10 6.52
N ALA A 210 0.19 3.50 5.26
CA ALA A 210 -1.08 3.35 4.55
C ALA A 210 -1.45 1.88 4.28
N ASN A 211 -0.45 0.98 4.19
CA ASN A 211 -0.63 -0.45 3.91
C ASN A 211 -0.62 -1.33 5.18
N ILE A 212 -0.61 -0.70 6.36
CA ILE A 212 -0.79 -1.36 7.66
C ILE A 212 -2.13 -0.87 8.23
N PHE A 213 -3.11 -1.76 8.30
CA PHE A 213 -4.43 -1.44 8.87
C PHE A 213 -4.52 -1.89 10.31
N LEU A 214 -4.99 -1.02 11.19
CA LEU A 214 -5.33 -1.30 12.56
C LEU A 214 -6.82 -1.62 12.61
N GLN A 215 -7.18 -2.86 12.92
CA GLN A 215 -8.56 -3.27 13.10
C GLN A 215 -9.16 -2.61 14.34
N LEU A 216 -10.48 -2.71 14.52
CA LEU A 216 -11.17 -2.11 15.69
C LEU A 216 -10.66 -2.67 17.02
N ASP A 217 -10.15 -3.90 17.06
CA ASP A 217 -9.51 -4.53 18.21
C ASP A 217 -8.03 -4.17 18.37
N GLY A 218 -7.49 -3.31 17.51
CA GLY A 218 -6.08 -2.87 17.48
C GLY A 218 -5.12 -3.88 16.85
N VAL A 219 -5.59 -5.00 16.29
CA VAL A 219 -4.73 -5.97 15.59
C VAL A 219 -4.32 -5.41 14.23
N PRO A 220 -3.00 -5.27 13.93
CA PRO A 220 -2.56 -4.80 12.63
C PRO A 220 -2.70 -5.89 11.56
N LYS A 221 -3.09 -5.48 10.36
CA LYS A 221 -3.08 -6.30 9.14
C LYS A 221 -2.29 -5.63 8.03
N LEU A 222 -1.40 -6.39 7.40
CA LEU A 222 -0.75 -6.00 6.14
C LEU A 222 -1.72 -6.16 4.98
N ILE A 223 -1.77 -5.15 4.15
CA ILE A 223 -2.56 -5.13 2.91
C ILE A 223 -1.67 -4.67 1.75
N ASP A 224 -2.15 -4.81 0.54
CA ASP A 224 -1.63 -4.17 -0.68
C ASP A 224 -0.15 -4.50 -1.00
N PHE A 225 0.11 -5.77 -1.31
CA PHE A 225 1.43 -6.26 -1.72
C PHE A 225 1.82 -5.68 -3.09
N GLY A 226 3.06 -5.23 -3.23
CA GLY A 226 3.54 -4.48 -4.39
C GLY A 226 4.44 -5.26 -5.36
N ALA A 227 4.57 -6.59 -5.21
CA ALA A 227 5.48 -7.40 -6.01
C ALA A 227 5.18 -7.34 -7.52
N ALA A 228 3.90 -7.33 -7.91
CA ALA A 228 3.48 -7.21 -9.30
C ALA A 228 3.95 -5.91 -9.97
N ARG A 229 4.03 -4.82 -9.23
CA ARG A 229 4.50 -3.53 -9.74
C ARG A 229 5.96 -3.60 -10.22
N ARG A 230 6.81 -4.30 -9.48
CA ARG A 230 8.25 -4.41 -9.81
C ARG A 230 8.52 -5.33 -11.00
N THR A 231 7.78 -6.40 -11.11
CA THR A 231 7.95 -7.36 -12.20
C THR A 231 7.72 -6.68 -13.56
N VAL A 232 6.69 -5.85 -13.66
CA VAL A 232 6.36 -5.10 -14.88
C VAL A 232 7.35 -3.98 -15.19
N GLY A 233 7.88 -3.30 -14.15
CA GLY A 233 8.84 -2.21 -14.31
C GLY A 233 10.21 -2.62 -14.85
N ARG A 234 10.62 -3.88 -14.67
CA ARG A 234 11.93 -4.38 -15.10
C ARG A 234 12.04 -4.61 -16.60
N ASP A 235 10.97 -5.05 -17.26
CA ASP A 235 11.02 -5.47 -18.67
C ASP A 235 10.64 -4.37 -19.67
N SER A 236 10.00 -3.31 -19.21
CA SER A 236 9.52 -2.22 -20.07
C SER A 236 10.48 -1.04 -20.15
N GLY A 237 11.68 -1.22 -20.62
CA GLY A 237 12.71 -0.20 -21.01
C GLY A 237 12.59 1.29 -20.60
N SER A 238 11.48 1.76 -20.07
CA SER A 238 11.17 3.17 -19.81
C SER A 238 10.32 3.46 -18.56
N VAL A 239 10.07 2.49 -17.67
CA VAL A 239 9.24 2.77 -16.47
C VAL A 239 10.12 3.19 -15.32
N ILE A 240 9.94 4.42 -14.86
CA ILE A 240 10.42 4.89 -13.56
C ILE A 240 9.76 4.01 -12.51
N PRO A 241 10.53 3.34 -11.63
CA PRO A 241 9.93 2.55 -10.56
C PRO A 241 9.00 3.44 -9.73
N ILE A 242 7.72 3.11 -9.69
CA ILE A 242 6.80 3.83 -8.82
C ILE A 242 7.06 3.35 -7.41
N PHE A 243 7.67 4.20 -6.61
CA PHE A 243 7.97 3.95 -5.21
C PHE A 243 7.32 5.04 -4.34
N THR A 244 7.06 4.71 -3.09
CA THR A 244 6.58 5.69 -2.12
C THR A 244 7.79 6.41 -1.50
N PRO A 245 8.02 7.71 -1.79
CA PRO A 245 9.15 8.46 -1.24
C PRO A 245 9.26 8.31 0.28
N GLY A 246 10.49 8.12 0.76
CA GLY A 246 10.78 7.93 2.17
C GLY A 246 10.61 6.50 2.70
N PHE A 247 9.74 5.67 2.08
CA PHE A 247 9.51 4.28 2.51
C PHE A 247 10.20 3.24 1.64
N ALA A 248 10.57 3.60 0.43
CA ALA A 248 11.24 2.72 -0.52
C ALA A 248 12.74 2.63 -0.20
N ALA A 249 13.25 1.41 -0.12
CA ALA A 249 14.67 1.14 0.07
C ALA A 249 15.49 1.60 -1.16
N PRO A 250 16.78 2.01 -1.00
CA PRO A 250 17.61 2.51 -2.11
C PRO A 250 17.62 1.58 -3.31
N GLU A 251 17.86 0.28 -3.09
CA GLU A 251 17.90 -0.74 -4.15
C GLU A 251 16.56 -0.94 -4.85
N THR A 252 15.45 -0.50 -4.24
CA THR A 252 14.14 -0.54 -4.90
C THR A 252 13.96 0.59 -5.90
N CYS A 253 14.70 1.69 -5.73
CA CYS A 253 14.71 2.82 -6.64
C CYS A 253 15.62 2.60 -7.85
N GLU A 254 16.51 1.61 -7.80
CA GLU A 254 17.45 1.28 -8.86
C GLU A 254 16.85 0.27 -9.85
N ARG A 255 17.13 0.44 -11.16
CA ARG A 255 16.61 -0.43 -12.21
C ARG A 255 17.02 -1.91 -12.01
N ASN A 256 18.25 -2.16 -11.58
CA ASN A 256 18.84 -3.48 -11.37
C ASN A 256 19.16 -3.76 -9.90
N GLY A 257 18.60 -3.02 -8.97
CA GLY A 257 18.86 -3.21 -7.55
C GLY A 257 18.42 -4.59 -7.07
N ALA A 258 19.32 -5.29 -6.38
CA ALA A 258 19.02 -6.58 -5.79
C ALA A 258 18.06 -6.40 -4.61
N VAL A 259 16.83 -6.87 -4.74
CA VAL A 259 15.82 -6.82 -3.68
C VAL A 259 15.69 -8.13 -2.94
N GLY A 260 15.34 -8.03 -1.67
CA GLY A 260 15.14 -9.16 -0.80
C GLY A 260 14.36 -8.78 0.45
N ALA A 261 14.34 -9.68 1.43
CA ALA A 261 13.67 -9.43 2.71
C ALA A 261 14.21 -8.16 3.40
N TRP A 262 15.47 -7.81 3.18
CA TRP A 262 16.10 -6.58 3.67
C TRP A 262 15.49 -5.30 3.10
N SER A 263 14.86 -5.36 1.92
CA SER A 263 14.13 -4.22 1.33
C SER A 263 12.82 -3.96 2.10
N ASP A 264 12.12 -5.01 2.50
CA ASP A 264 10.95 -4.89 3.37
C ASP A 264 11.35 -4.46 4.79
N VAL A 265 12.50 -4.91 5.29
CA VAL A 265 13.06 -4.44 6.58
C VAL A 265 13.27 -2.94 6.58
N TYR A 266 13.78 -2.36 5.48
CA TYR A 266 13.89 -0.90 5.36
C TYR A 266 12.51 -0.22 5.45
N GLY A 267 11.50 -0.73 4.75
CA GLY A 267 10.12 -0.22 4.81
C GLY A 267 9.54 -0.28 6.23
N ILE A 268 9.80 -1.35 6.99
CA ILE A 268 9.43 -1.45 8.41
C ILE A 268 10.12 -0.36 9.23
N GLY A 269 11.44 -0.18 9.07
CA GLY A 269 12.18 0.89 9.74
C GLY A 269 11.63 2.28 9.44
N ALA A 270 11.27 2.53 8.18
CA ALA A 270 10.65 3.79 7.75
C ALA A 270 9.26 3.99 8.36
N CYS A 271 8.47 2.92 8.51
CA CYS A 271 7.19 2.98 9.22
C CYS A 271 7.35 3.25 10.71
N MET A 272 8.33 2.61 11.39
CA MET A 272 8.65 2.86 12.80
C MET A 272 9.10 4.32 12.99
N PHE A 273 9.98 4.82 12.13
CA PHE A 273 10.40 6.22 12.12
C PHE A 273 9.19 7.17 11.96
N ALA A 274 8.27 6.86 11.04
CA ALA A 274 7.07 7.66 10.83
C ALA A 274 6.14 7.68 12.06
N CYS A 275 6.07 6.59 12.82
CA CYS A 275 5.34 6.55 14.09
C CYS A 275 5.98 7.44 15.17
N MET A 276 7.31 7.53 15.20
CA MET A 276 8.05 8.35 16.16
C MET A 276 8.07 9.84 15.78
N CYS A 277 8.24 10.14 14.48
CA CYS A 277 8.40 11.50 13.97
C CYS A 277 7.13 12.11 13.38
N THR A 278 6.07 11.30 13.17
CA THR A 278 4.85 11.65 12.42
C THR A 278 5.09 12.06 10.95
N ASN A 279 6.30 11.90 10.44
CA ASN A 279 6.73 12.12 9.07
C ASN A 279 7.55 10.93 8.58
N SER A 280 7.54 10.68 7.26
CA SER A 280 8.48 9.72 6.67
C SER A 280 9.92 10.20 6.84
N PRO A 281 10.91 9.29 6.83
CA PRO A 281 12.30 9.69 6.63
C PRO A 281 12.46 10.33 5.24
N GLN A 282 13.60 10.99 5.03
CA GLN A 282 13.98 11.47 3.70
C GLN A 282 14.00 10.30 2.71
N GLU A 283 13.68 10.56 1.45
CA GLU A 283 13.83 9.57 0.39
C GLU A 283 15.30 9.12 0.21
N ALA A 284 15.51 7.88 -0.14
CA ALA A 284 16.84 7.27 -0.22
C ALA A 284 17.85 8.04 -1.10
N PRO A 285 17.50 8.59 -2.29
CA PRO A 285 18.44 9.41 -3.06
C PRO A 285 18.88 10.69 -2.37
N SER A 286 18.02 11.31 -1.56
CA SER A 286 18.35 12.49 -0.78
C SER A 286 19.25 12.15 0.40
N ARG A 287 19.00 11.01 1.09
CA ARG A 287 19.84 10.50 2.16
C ARG A 287 21.26 10.16 1.71
N ALA A 288 21.43 9.69 0.47
CA ALA A 288 22.75 9.43 -0.10
C ALA A 288 23.62 10.71 -0.24
N ARG A 289 22.99 11.88 -0.25
CA ARG A 289 23.70 13.20 -0.30
C ARG A 289 23.91 13.76 1.10
N GLU A 290 22.88 13.75 1.90
CA GLU A 290 22.87 14.25 3.28
C GLU A 290 21.83 13.46 4.08
N ASP A 291 22.29 12.66 5.04
CA ASP A 291 21.44 11.77 5.84
C ASP A 291 21.07 12.42 7.17
N LEU A 292 19.83 12.88 7.30
CA LEU A 292 19.31 13.46 8.54
C LEU A 292 18.68 12.42 9.49
N VAL A 293 18.57 11.15 9.09
CA VAL A 293 17.98 10.10 9.94
C VAL A 293 18.78 9.92 11.24
N PRO A 294 20.13 9.83 11.25
CA PRO A 294 20.87 9.66 12.49
C PRO A 294 20.63 10.78 13.51
N ILE A 295 20.75 12.04 13.07
CA ILE A 295 20.54 13.19 13.96
C ILE A 295 19.09 13.29 14.44
N THR A 296 18.13 12.89 13.60
CA THR A 296 16.72 12.85 14.03
C THR A 296 16.51 11.81 15.14
N LEU A 297 17.10 10.63 15.01
CA LEU A 297 17.02 9.58 16.04
C LEU A 297 17.71 10.00 17.34
N GLU A 298 18.83 10.72 17.29
CA GLU A 298 19.49 11.30 18.48
C GLU A 298 18.57 12.27 19.23
N ILE A 299 17.83 13.13 18.52
CA ILE A 299 16.86 14.03 19.15
C ILE A 299 15.76 13.25 19.88
N LEU A 300 15.41 12.06 19.39
CA LEU A 300 14.36 11.20 19.95
C LEU A 300 14.79 10.41 21.19
N GLU A 301 16.07 10.40 21.56
CA GLU A 301 16.59 9.70 22.76
C GLU A 301 15.91 10.16 24.07
N ARG A 302 15.32 11.34 24.07
CA ARG A 302 14.54 11.85 25.22
C ARG A 302 13.16 11.21 25.35
N SER A 303 12.66 10.58 24.29
CA SER A 303 11.28 10.07 24.20
C SER A 303 11.19 8.57 24.01
N TYR A 304 12.27 7.93 23.54
CA TYR A 304 12.30 6.51 23.18
C TYR A 304 13.54 5.83 23.76
N SER A 305 13.44 4.53 24.01
CA SER A 305 14.54 3.74 24.50
C SER A 305 15.66 3.62 23.46
N PRO A 306 16.93 3.43 23.90
CA PRO A 306 18.05 3.15 23.00
C PRO A 306 17.80 1.93 22.12
N GLN A 307 17.02 0.97 22.60
CA GLN A 307 16.68 -0.26 21.88
C GLN A 307 15.90 0.03 20.61
N ILE A 308 14.73 0.70 20.69
CA ILE A 308 13.90 0.94 19.52
C ILE A 308 14.60 1.88 18.53
N LEU A 309 15.35 2.86 19.02
CA LEU A 309 16.13 3.77 18.18
C LEU A 309 17.23 3.05 17.41
N SER A 310 18.01 2.17 18.10
CA SER A 310 19.05 1.36 17.48
C SER A 310 18.47 0.41 16.42
N VAL A 311 17.36 -0.27 16.73
CA VAL A 311 16.67 -1.16 15.77
C VAL A 311 16.18 -0.38 14.55
N THR A 312 15.57 0.77 14.76
CA THR A 312 15.08 1.62 13.65
C THR A 312 16.25 2.11 12.79
N LYS A 313 17.34 2.56 13.41
CA LYS A 313 18.56 2.95 12.70
C LYS A 313 19.11 1.81 11.85
N ALA A 314 19.25 0.62 12.42
CA ALA A 314 19.75 -0.56 11.70
C ALA A 314 18.86 -0.93 10.49
N CYS A 315 17.54 -0.78 10.59
CA CYS A 315 16.63 -1.00 9.47
C CYS A 315 16.83 0.03 8.34
N LEU A 316 17.15 1.27 8.70
CA LEU A 316 17.28 2.39 7.76
C LEU A 316 18.70 2.56 7.19
N GLU A 317 19.63 1.63 7.44
CA GLU A 317 20.94 1.65 6.80
C GLU A 317 20.80 1.67 5.27
N LEU A 318 21.60 2.52 4.58
CA LEU A 318 21.54 2.63 3.12
C LEU A 318 22.14 1.39 2.45
N ASP A 319 23.21 0.79 3.01
CA ASP A 319 23.72 -0.51 2.54
C ASP A 319 22.77 -1.63 2.98
N PRO A 320 22.14 -2.36 2.05
CA PRO A 320 21.23 -3.44 2.40
C PRO A 320 21.87 -4.56 3.22
N ARG A 321 23.20 -4.75 3.13
CA ARG A 321 23.95 -5.77 3.89
C ARG A 321 24.14 -5.39 5.37
N ALA A 322 24.06 -4.12 5.71
CA ALA A 322 24.13 -3.64 7.08
C ALA A 322 22.81 -3.76 7.86
N ARG A 323 21.70 -4.03 7.16
CA ARG A 323 20.36 -4.20 7.75
C ARG A 323 20.17 -5.61 8.32
N PRO A 324 19.19 -5.81 9.24
CA PRO A 324 18.66 -7.14 9.51
C PRO A 324 18.23 -7.82 8.18
N GLN A 325 18.68 -9.07 7.98
CA GLN A 325 18.52 -9.74 6.68
C GLN A 325 17.16 -10.43 6.52
N SER A 326 16.35 -10.47 7.57
CA SER A 326 15.02 -11.11 7.54
C SER A 326 14.06 -10.48 8.55
N ALA A 327 12.76 -10.66 8.30
CA ALA A 327 11.73 -10.28 9.26
C ALA A 327 11.89 -11.02 10.60
N ARG A 328 12.37 -12.27 10.60
CA ARG A 328 12.67 -13.05 11.81
C ARG A 328 13.77 -12.40 12.64
N GLU A 329 14.87 -12.02 12.02
CA GLU A 329 15.99 -11.37 12.71
C GLU A 329 15.55 -10.03 13.31
N LEU A 330 14.81 -9.23 12.52
CA LEU A 330 14.30 -7.95 13.00
C LEU A 330 13.31 -8.15 14.17
N PHE A 331 12.43 -9.15 14.10
CA PHE A 331 11.52 -9.49 15.20
C PHE A 331 12.28 -9.80 16.49
N GLN A 332 13.33 -10.61 16.39
CA GLN A 332 14.18 -10.93 17.55
C GLN A 332 14.84 -9.67 18.13
N ARG A 333 15.45 -8.83 17.28
CA ARG A 333 16.09 -7.58 17.71
C ARG A 333 15.10 -6.62 18.37
N LEU A 334 13.84 -6.56 17.89
CA LEU A 334 12.80 -5.67 18.41
C LEU A 334 12.35 -6.10 19.82
N LEU A 335 12.32 -7.39 20.13
CA LEU A 335 11.82 -7.94 21.40
C LEU A 335 12.92 -8.23 22.44
N THR A 336 14.18 -8.31 22.03
CA THR A 336 15.30 -8.49 22.98
C THR A 336 15.55 -7.17 23.70
N ARG A 337 15.26 -7.16 25.01
CA ARG A 337 15.53 -6.00 25.89
C ARG A 337 16.99 -5.95 26.29
#